data_0580447ad1cf4133ac0939cd9bc41a5c
#
_entry.id   0580447ad1cf4133ac0939cd9bc41a5c
#
_cell.length_a   1.000
_cell.length_b   1.000
_cell.length_c   1.000
_cell.angle_alpha   90.00
_cell.angle_beta   90.00
_cell.angle_gamma   90.00
#
_symmetry.space_group_name_H-M   'P 1'
#
loop_
_entity.id
_entity.type
_entity.pdbx_description
1 polymer ?
#
loop_
_entity_poly.entity_id
_entity_poly.type
_entity_poly.pdbx_seq_one_letter_code
_entity_poly.pdbx_strand_id
1 'polypeptide(L)'
;METEPVSINELAKRNKLNGSTFKKQYKENLSDFREWELGLITDALVYPKNFGPRMSIDETSLHNGELYTMVTNKDAKGKKGAFAALIKGTRASVVSEALGTVPIGIHMKVEEITLDLANNMDWICRECFPNAVLTADRFHFQKVVSEGVQEMRIQLRRKAIDEENVKMMEAKETKEPYELVT
;
A
#
# COMPACT_ATOMS: atom_id res chain seq x y z
N MET A 1 4.47 29.02 25.86
CA MET A 1 3.32 28.11 26.14
C MET A 1 3.09 27.31 24.88
N GLU A 2 3.49 26.05 24.87
CA GLU A 2 3.08 25.14 23.81
C GLU A 2 1.60 24.85 24.01
N THR A 3 0.76 25.33 23.11
CA THR A 3 -0.67 25.00 23.11
C THR A 3 -0.80 23.59 22.52
N GLU A 4 -1.33 22.66 23.33
CA GLU A 4 -1.69 21.34 22.82
C GLU A 4 -2.67 21.47 21.65
N PRO A 5 -2.51 20.67 20.58
CA PRO A 5 -3.41 20.71 19.45
C PRO A 5 -4.82 20.28 19.87
N VAL A 6 -5.77 21.21 19.76
CA VAL A 6 -7.18 20.97 20.10
C VAL A 6 -7.93 20.53 18.84
N SER A 7 -8.76 19.49 18.95
CA SER A 7 -9.54 19.02 17.81
C SER A 7 -10.63 20.03 17.42
N ILE A 8 -10.95 20.13 16.13
CA ILE A 8 -12.03 21.00 15.60
C ILE A 8 -13.37 20.71 16.28
N ASN A 9 -13.65 19.45 16.60
CA ASN A 9 -14.88 19.07 17.29
C ASN A 9 -14.92 19.59 18.74
N GLU A 10 -13.79 19.63 19.41
CA GLU A 10 -13.67 20.15 20.76
C GLU A 10 -13.82 21.67 20.77
N LEU A 11 -13.20 22.36 19.82
CA LEU A 11 -13.39 23.81 19.61
C LEU A 11 -14.86 24.15 19.33
N ALA A 12 -15.52 23.37 18.48
CA ALA A 12 -16.94 23.56 18.19
C ALA A 12 -17.81 23.40 19.44
N LYS A 13 -17.55 22.36 20.27
CA LYS A 13 -18.24 22.14 21.53
C LYS A 13 -18.04 23.30 22.51
N ARG A 14 -16.81 23.78 22.68
CA ARG A 14 -16.50 24.93 23.57
C ARG A 14 -17.25 26.19 23.16
N ASN A 15 -17.45 26.40 21.85
CA ASN A 15 -18.14 27.57 21.30
C ASN A 15 -19.62 27.32 21.00
N LYS A 16 -20.20 26.19 21.40
CA LYS A 16 -21.60 25.81 21.18
C LYS A 16 -22.00 25.83 19.70
N LEU A 17 -21.07 25.47 18.81
CA LEU A 17 -21.27 25.42 17.37
C LEU A 17 -21.51 23.98 16.91
N ASN A 18 -22.19 23.84 15.77
CA ASN A 18 -22.29 22.54 15.10
C ASN A 18 -20.93 22.12 14.54
N GLY A 19 -20.42 20.96 14.96
CA GLY A 19 -19.06 20.50 14.63
C GLY A 19 -18.84 20.30 13.12
N SER A 20 -19.84 19.80 12.38
CA SER A 20 -19.75 19.61 10.92
C SER A 20 -19.73 20.92 10.16
N THR A 21 -20.60 21.86 10.52
CA THR A 21 -20.66 23.21 9.95
C THR A 21 -19.39 23.98 10.26
N PHE A 22 -18.90 23.92 11.52
CA PHE A 22 -17.67 24.58 11.92
C PHE A 22 -16.45 24.02 11.18
N LYS A 23 -16.36 22.69 11.03
CA LYS A 23 -15.30 22.04 10.27
C LYS A 23 -15.29 22.49 8.79
N LYS A 24 -16.48 22.60 8.19
CA LYS A 24 -16.64 23.08 6.81
C LYS A 24 -16.19 24.53 6.67
N GLN A 25 -16.68 25.42 7.53
CA GLN A 25 -16.31 26.83 7.52
C GLN A 25 -14.83 27.07 7.82
N TYR A 26 -14.26 26.30 8.75
CA TYR A 26 -12.81 26.37 9.03
C TYR A 26 -12.00 25.98 7.81
N LYS A 27 -12.37 24.89 7.13
CA LYS A 27 -11.69 24.40 5.93
C LYS A 27 -11.80 25.38 4.76
N GLU A 28 -12.98 26.01 4.59
CA GLU A 28 -13.27 26.87 3.44
C GLU A 28 -12.80 28.32 3.61
N ASN A 29 -12.76 28.86 4.83
CA ASN A 29 -12.61 30.29 5.05
C ASN A 29 -11.50 30.68 6.03
N LEU A 30 -11.07 29.78 6.92
CA LEU A 30 -10.13 30.10 7.98
C LEU A 30 -8.80 29.35 7.90
N SER A 31 -8.74 28.28 7.13
CA SER A 31 -7.49 27.54 6.90
C SER A 31 -7.01 27.79 5.47
N ASP A 32 -5.71 27.77 5.29
CA ASP A 32 -5.07 27.80 3.96
C ASP A 32 -5.26 26.48 3.19
N PHE A 33 -6.27 25.70 3.59
CA PHE A 33 -6.49 24.36 3.06
C PHE A 33 -6.78 24.39 1.56
N ARG A 34 -7.50 25.42 1.05
CA ARG A 34 -7.75 25.58 -0.38
C ARG A 34 -6.50 25.91 -1.16
N GLU A 35 -5.67 26.82 -0.63
CA GLU A 35 -4.39 27.17 -1.25
C GLU A 35 -3.43 25.98 -1.18
N TRP A 36 -3.45 25.27 -0.06
CA TRP A 36 -2.70 24.05 0.13
C TRP A 36 -3.21 22.92 -0.77
N GLU A 37 -4.52 22.72 -0.90
CA GLU A 37 -5.14 21.73 -1.80
C GLU A 37 -4.87 22.06 -3.28
N LEU A 38 -4.92 23.34 -3.67
CA LEU A 38 -4.57 23.79 -5.01
C LEU A 38 -3.08 23.76 -5.30
N GLY A 39 -2.24 23.99 -4.27
CA GLY A 39 -0.78 23.89 -4.36
C GLY A 39 -0.27 22.44 -4.31
N LEU A 40 -1.07 21.54 -3.78
CA LEU A 40 -0.81 20.08 -3.71
C LEU A 40 -1.30 19.31 -4.94
N ILE A 41 -1.75 19.98 -5.99
CA ILE A 41 -1.91 19.35 -7.31
C ILE A 41 -0.49 19.12 -7.93
N THR A 42 0.46 18.76 -7.10
CA THR A 42 1.66 18.08 -7.54
C THR A 42 1.37 16.59 -7.43
N ASP A 43 1.55 15.87 -8.53
CA ASP A 43 1.36 14.42 -8.59
C ASP A 43 2.33 13.67 -7.63
N ALA A 44 3.15 14.39 -6.89
CA ALA A 44 4.10 13.86 -5.93
C ALA A 44 4.34 14.77 -4.72
N LEU A 45 4.28 14.19 -3.52
CA LEU A 45 4.75 14.77 -2.26
C LEU A 45 6.04 14.06 -1.87
N VAL A 46 7.14 14.79 -1.77
CA VAL A 46 8.44 14.21 -1.41
C VAL A 46 9.06 15.00 -0.25
N TYR A 47 9.48 14.28 0.78
CA TYR A 47 10.13 14.83 1.97
C TYR A 47 11.56 14.30 2.11
N PRO A 48 12.56 14.93 1.49
CA PRO A 48 13.93 14.42 1.47
C PRO A 48 14.55 14.19 2.85
N LYS A 49 14.13 14.97 3.85
CA LYS A 49 14.63 14.86 5.24
C LYS A 49 14.17 13.57 5.95
N ASN A 50 13.16 12.91 5.42
CA ASN A 50 12.60 11.69 6.01
C ASN A 50 13.22 10.42 5.42
N PHE A 51 14.08 10.54 4.40
CA PHE A 51 14.82 9.39 3.88
C PHE A 51 15.87 8.94 4.91
N GLY A 52 15.91 7.66 5.18
CA GLY A 52 16.84 7.02 6.10
C GLY A 52 17.57 5.84 5.46
N PRO A 53 18.41 5.13 6.20
CA PRO A 53 19.15 3.98 5.68
C PRO A 53 18.23 2.80 5.31
N ARG A 54 17.08 2.63 5.99
CA ARG A 54 16.16 1.54 5.73
C ARG A 54 14.79 2.07 5.31
N MET A 55 14.45 1.84 4.05
CA MET A 55 13.23 2.33 3.43
C MET A 55 12.27 1.19 3.08
N SER A 56 11.03 1.53 2.81
CA SER A 56 10.06 0.63 2.18
C SER A 56 9.35 1.39 1.06
N ILE A 57 9.09 0.70 -0.05
CA ILE A 57 8.29 1.21 -1.16
C ILE A 57 7.14 0.25 -1.40
N ASP A 58 5.91 0.78 -1.55
CA ASP A 58 4.70 -0.01 -1.70
C ASP A 58 3.67 0.73 -2.55
N GLU A 59 2.75 0.00 -3.16
CA GLU A 59 1.60 0.55 -3.86
C GLU A 59 0.39 0.61 -2.92
N THR A 60 -0.29 1.74 -2.91
CA THR A 60 -1.49 1.92 -2.12
C THR A 60 -2.61 2.54 -2.94
N SER A 61 -3.84 2.08 -2.72
CA SER A 61 -5.02 2.71 -3.26
C SER A 61 -5.62 3.63 -2.20
N LEU A 62 -5.75 4.90 -2.52
CA LEU A 62 -6.39 5.88 -1.65
C LEU A 62 -7.86 6.09 -2.07
N HIS A 63 -8.27 7.33 -2.31
CA HIS A 63 -9.65 7.64 -2.63
C HIS A 63 -9.98 7.31 -4.10
N ASN A 64 -11.21 6.82 -4.36
CA ASN A 64 -11.75 6.50 -5.71
C ASN A 64 -10.94 5.46 -6.52
N GLY A 65 -10.14 4.60 -5.88
CA GLY A 65 -9.34 3.59 -6.57
C GLY A 65 -8.11 4.13 -7.30
N GLU A 66 -7.74 5.38 -7.09
CA GLU A 66 -6.48 5.92 -7.59
C GLU A 66 -5.30 5.25 -6.89
N LEU A 67 -4.33 4.79 -7.68
CA LEU A 67 -3.12 4.13 -7.19
C LEU A 67 -2.02 5.17 -6.93
N TYR A 68 -1.31 4.95 -5.84
CA TYR A 68 -0.18 5.77 -5.41
C TYR A 68 1.00 4.88 -5.05
N THR A 69 2.19 5.36 -5.31
CA THR A 69 3.42 4.78 -4.76
C THR A 69 3.78 5.51 -3.48
N MET A 70 3.91 4.77 -2.40
CA MET A 70 4.27 5.29 -1.08
C MET A 70 5.66 4.84 -0.69
N VAL A 71 6.50 5.79 -0.26
CA VAL A 71 7.85 5.53 0.26
C VAL A 71 7.89 5.89 1.74
N THR A 72 8.34 4.95 2.56
CA THR A 72 8.39 5.14 4.02
C THR A 72 9.75 4.82 4.59
N ASN A 73 10.09 5.50 5.70
CA ASN A 73 11.28 5.25 6.49
C ASN A 73 10.96 4.26 7.62
N LYS A 74 11.51 3.05 7.53
CA LYS A 74 11.30 1.97 8.51
C LYS A 74 11.88 2.31 9.89
N ASP A 75 12.95 3.08 9.93
CA ASP A 75 13.63 3.44 11.18
C ASP A 75 12.77 4.38 12.05
N ALA A 76 11.90 5.16 11.43
CA ALA A 76 10.97 6.01 12.16
C ALA A 76 9.81 5.24 12.84
N LYS A 77 9.63 3.94 12.54
CA LYS A 77 8.64 3.03 13.19
C LYS A 77 7.23 3.63 13.24
N GLY A 78 6.77 4.23 12.16
CA GLY A 78 5.44 4.85 12.04
C GLY A 78 5.28 6.19 12.78
N LYS A 79 6.34 6.74 13.36
CA LYS A 79 6.34 8.05 14.04
C LYS A 79 6.62 9.19 13.04
N LYS A 80 6.74 10.42 13.57
CA LYS A 80 7.13 11.58 12.79
C LYS A 80 8.41 11.28 11.99
N GLY A 81 8.38 11.55 10.68
CA GLY A 81 9.48 11.25 9.76
C GLY A 81 9.38 9.88 9.09
N ALA A 82 8.36 9.06 9.39
CA ALA A 82 8.15 7.79 8.71
C ALA A 82 7.71 7.96 7.25
N PHE A 83 6.96 8.99 6.95
CA PHE A 83 6.47 9.26 5.60
C PHE A 83 7.52 10.02 4.79
N ALA A 84 8.04 9.41 3.73
CA ALA A 84 9.09 9.99 2.90
C ALA A 84 8.60 10.49 1.54
N ALA A 85 7.71 9.75 0.87
CA ALA A 85 7.08 10.21 -0.37
C ALA A 85 5.70 9.57 -0.59
N LEU A 86 4.83 10.30 -1.31
CA LEU A 86 3.60 9.80 -1.91
C LEU A 86 3.53 10.33 -3.34
N ILE A 87 3.47 9.43 -4.29
CA ILE A 87 3.53 9.74 -5.71
C ILE A 87 2.28 9.17 -6.37
N LYS A 88 1.54 9.99 -7.13
CA LYS A 88 0.36 9.55 -7.85
C LYS A 88 0.76 8.67 -9.03
N GLY A 89 0.26 7.44 -9.03
CA GLY A 89 0.59 6.42 -10.03
C GLY A 89 1.69 5.47 -9.57
N THR A 90 1.88 4.43 -10.39
CA THR A 90 2.81 3.31 -10.13
C THR A 90 3.77 3.08 -11.31
N ARG A 91 3.69 3.95 -12.34
CA ARG A 91 4.59 3.86 -13.49
C ARG A 91 6.01 4.21 -13.08
N ALA A 92 6.94 3.36 -13.45
CA ALA A 92 8.35 3.53 -13.10
C ALA A 92 8.91 4.90 -13.48
N SER A 93 8.63 5.41 -14.68
CA SER A 93 9.11 6.73 -15.12
C SER A 93 8.61 7.87 -14.24
N VAL A 94 7.33 7.84 -13.83
CA VAL A 94 6.73 8.89 -12.98
C VAL A 94 7.34 8.84 -11.57
N VAL A 95 7.51 7.63 -11.04
CA VAL A 95 8.07 7.44 -9.70
C VAL A 95 9.55 7.82 -9.66
N SER A 96 10.33 7.40 -10.65
CA SER A 96 11.75 7.77 -10.74
C SER A 96 11.96 9.27 -10.94
N GLU A 97 11.11 9.93 -11.75
CA GLU A 97 11.15 11.38 -11.92
C GLU A 97 10.89 12.12 -10.59
N ALA A 98 9.85 11.71 -9.88
CA ALA A 98 9.51 12.30 -8.59
C ALA A 98 10.60 12.07 -7.54
N LEU A 99 11.14 10.87 -7.45
CA LEU A 99 12.25 10.53 -6.56
C LEU A 99 13.55 11.23 -6.98
N GLY A 100 13.76 11.47 -8.27
CA GLY A 100 14.90 12.21 -8.80
C GLY A 100 15.01 13.66 -8.28
N THR A 101 13.94 14.21 -7.71
CA THR A 101 13.98 15.51 -7.02
C THR A 101 14.75 15.47 -5.68
N VAL A 102 14.96 14.27 -5.13
CA VAL A 102 15.72 14.07 -3.90
C VAL A 102 17.22 14.14 -4.22
N PRO A 103 18.02 14.89 -3.44
CA PRO A 103 19.46 14.98 -3.68
C PRO A 103 20.15 13.62 -3.69
N ILE A 104 21.02 13.38 -4.66
CA ILE A 104 21.75 12.11 -4.85
C ILE A 104 22.47 11.63 -3.58
N GLY A 105 23.02 12.55 -2.79
CA GLY A 105 23.67 12.22 -1.53
C GLY A 105 22.74 11.61 -0.47
N ILE A 106 21.42 11.77 -0.62
CA ILE A 106 20.42 11.10 0.21
C ILE A 106 20.16 9.70 -0.33
N HIS A 107 19.99 9.55 -1.64
CA HIS A 107 19.82 8.25 -2.30
C HIS A 107 20.97 7.29 -1.96
N MET A 108 22.20 7.78 -1.99
CA MET A 108 23.41 7.00 -1.69
C MET A 108 23.52 6.53 -0.24
N LYS A 109 22.74 7.11 0.69
CA LYS A 109 22.68 6.70 2.10
C LYS A 109 21.65 5.61 2.38
N VAL A 110 20.80 5.29 1.41
CA VAL A 110 19.83 4.21 1.55
C VAL A 110 20.56 2.88 1.39
N GLU A 111 20.52 2.07 2.43
CA GLU A 111 21.23 0.79 2.53
C GLU A 111 20.30 -0.39 2.24
N GLU A 112 19.03 -0.28 2.59
CA GLU A 112 18.04 -1.34 2.41
C GLU A 112 16.70 -0.76 1.95
N ILE A 113 16.07 -1.41 0.97
CA ILE A 113 14.70 -1.13 0.57
C ILE A 113 13.88 -2.40 0.59
N THR A 114 12.82 -2.40 1.39
CA THR A 114 11.78 -3.44 1.32
C THR A 114 10.77 -3.05 0.27
N LEU A 115 10.47 -3.96 -0.65
CA LEU A 115 9.55 -3.73 -1.77
C LEU A 115 8.64 -4.93 -2.01
N ASP A 116 7.51 -4.68 -2.68
CA ASP A 116 6.67 -5.73 -3.24
C ASP A 116 7.42 -6.47 -4.38
N LEU A 117 7.02 -7.71 -4.64
CA LEU A 117 7.59 -8.54 -5.72
C LEU A 117 7.21 -8.08 -7.14
N ALA A 118 6.69 -6.85 -7.29
CA ALA A 118 6.35 -6.27 -8.58
C ALA A 118 7.60 -5.82 -9.35
N ASN A 119 7.72 -6.24 -10.61
CA ASN A 119 8.90 -5.97 -11.45
C ASN A 119 9.21 -4.47 -11.64
N ASN A 120 8.18 -3.61 -11.66
CA ASN A 120 8.35 -2.16 -11.78
C ASN A 120 9.03 -1.55 -10.56
N MET A 121 8.75 -2.06 -9.35
CA MET A 121 9.35 -1.59 -8.11
C MET A 121 10.84 -1.94 -8.01
N ASP A 122 11.23 -3.14 -8.45
CA ASP A 122 12.65 -3.55 -8.51
C ASP A 122 13.45 -2.59 -9.41
N TRP A 123 12.91 -2.27 -10.60
CA TRP A 123 13.57 -1.35 -11.53
C TRP A 123 13.72 0.07 -10.93
N ILE A 124 12.65 0.64 -10.35
CA ILE A 124 12.68 1.94 -9.69
C ILE A 124 13.75 1.98 -8.60
N CYS A 125 13.77 0.95 -7.76
CA CYS A 125 14.70 0.91 -6.64
C CYS A 125 16.16 0.81 -7.07
N ARG A 126 16.46 0.03 -8.11
CA ARG A 126 17.82 -0.05 -8.66
C ARG A 126 18.28 1.24 -9.33
N GLU A 127 17.38 1.94 -10.00
CA GLU A 127 17.70 3.22 -10.63
C GLU A 127 17.91 4.32 -9.59
N CYS A 128 16.99 4.44 -8.63
CA CYS A 128 17.01 5.55 -7.67
C CYS A 128 17.97 5.32 -6.49
N PHE A 129 18.21 4.06 -6.09
CA PHE A 129 18.98 3.72 -4.87
C PHE A 129 20.06 2.68 -5.15
N PRO A 130 21.12 3.04 -5.85
CA PRO A 130 22.12 2.09 -6.38
C PRO A 130 22.88 1.32 -5.31
N ASN A 131 22.96 1.85 -4.08
CA ASN A 131 23.65 1.19 -2.95
C ASN A 131 22.74 0.32 -2.10
N ALA A 132 21.41 0.36 -2.34
CA ALA A 132 20.46 -0.32 -1.48
C ALA A 132 20.37 -1.83 -1.80
N VAL A 133 20.36 -2.64 -0.74
CA VAL A 133 19.98 -4.05 -0.83
C VAL A 133 18.45 -4.12 -0.94
N LEU A 134 17.97 -4.80 -1.98
CA LEU A 134 16.55 -4.99 -2.19
C LEU A 134 16.06 -6.22 -1.45
N THR A 135 15.07 -6.05 -0.59
CA THR A 135 14.50 -7.09 0.25
C THR A 135 13.01 -7.24 -0.08
N ALA A 136 12.58 -8.45 -0.39
CA ALA A 136 11.17 -8.72 -0.64
C ALA A 136 10.34 -8.55 0.65
N ASP A 137 9.16 -7.93 0.53
CA ASP A 137 8.23 -7.85 1.66
C ASP A 137 7.74 -9.25 2.03
N ARG A 138 7.93 -9.59 3.32
CA ARG A 138 7.51 -10.87 3.88
C ARG A 138 6.00 -11.12 3.72
N PHE A 139 5.18 -10.08 3.85
CA PHE A 139 3.74 -10.21 3.73
C PHE A 139 3.34 -10.63 2.31
N HIS A 140 3.89 -9.96 1.30
CA HIS A 140 3.65 -10.29 -0.10
C HIS A 140 4.17 -11.70 -0.45
N PHE A 141 5.33 -12.08 0.05
CA PHE A 141 5.84 -13.44 -0.10
C PHE A 141 4.90 -14.49 0.51
N GLN A 142 4.45 -14.28 1.76
CA GLN A 142 3.50 -15.19 2.42
C GLN A 142 2.18 -15.28 1.67
N LYS A 143 1.68 -14.17 1.12
CA LYS A 143 0.45 -14.13 0.32
C LYS A 143 0.59 -15.02 -0.91
N VAL A 144 1.66 -14.86 -1.70
CA VAL A 144 1.93 -15.67 -2.90
C VAL A 144 2.00 -17.16 -2.58
N VAL A 145 2.72 -17.53 -1.52
CA VAL A 145 2.80 -18.94 -1.07
C VAL A 145 1.42 -19.47 -0.67
N SER A 146 0.65 -18.69 0.10
CA SER A 146 -0.69 -19.10 0.55
C SER A 146 -1.67 -19.25 -0.62
N GLU A 147 -1.61 -18.36 -1.60
CA GLU A 147 -2.40 -18.44 -2.83
C GLU A 147 -2.03 -19.69 -3.65
N GLY A 148 -0.74 -20.02 -3.76
CA GLY A 148 -0.27 -21.23 -4.42
C GLY A 148 -0.78 -22.51 -3.73
N VAL A 149 -0.71 -22.57 -2.40
CA VAL A 149 -1.25 -23.69 -1.63
C VAL A 149 -2.76 -23.82 -1.81
N GLN A 150 -3.48 -22.69 -1.80
CA GLN A 150 -4.93 -22.69 -1.99
C GLN A 150 -5.31 -23.15 -3.41
N GLU A 151 -4.57 -22.75 -4.42
CA GLU A 151 -4.78 -23.23 -5.81
C GLU A 151 -4.58 -24.75 -5.92
N MET A 152 -3.52 -25.29 -5.32
CA MET A 152 -3.31 -26.74 -5.27
C MET A 152 -4.46 -27.48 -4.58
N ARG A 153 -4.96 -26.94 -3.46
CA ARG A 153 -6.13 -27.51 -2.76
C ARG A 153 -7.38 -27.53 -3.64
N ILE A 154 -7.63 -26.45 -4.37
CA ILE A 154 -8.77 -26.35 -5.30
C ILE A 154 -8.62 -27.37 -6.42
N GLN A 155 -7.47 -27.53 -7.01
CA GLN A 155 -7.20 -28.50 -8.08
C GLN A 155 -7.43 -29.94 -7.58
N LEU A 156 -6.87 -30.30 -6.42
CA LEU A 156 -7.05 -31.60 -5.82
C LEU A 156 -8.53 -31.90 -5.50
N ARG A 157 -9.24 -30.90 -4.95
CA ARG A 157 -10.67 -31.03 -4.66
C ARG A 157 -11.49 -31.24 -5.94
N ARG A 158 -11.22 -30.46 -6.99
CA ARG A 158 -11.90 -30.63 -8.29
C ARG A 158 -11.67 -32.04 -8.83
N LYS A 159 -10.42 -32.50 -8.83
CA LYS A 159 -10.06 -33.84 -9.29
C LYS A 159 -10.82 -34.92 -8.52
N ALA A 160 -10.90 -34.85 -7.18
CA ALA A 160 -11.63 -35.79 -6.36
C ALA A 160 -13.14 -35.78 -6.68
N ILE A 161 -13.73 -34.59 -6.87
CA ILE A 161 -15.15 -34.47 -7.26
C ILE A 161 -15.40 -35.09 -8.64
N ASP A 162 -14.49 -34.85 -9.60
CA ASP A 162 -14.65 -35.42 -10.94
C ASP A 162 -14.52 -36.94 -10.94
N GLU A 163 -13.58 -37.49 -10.16
CA GLU A 163 -13.43 -38.94 -9.97
C GLU A 163 -14.68 -39.54 -9.28
N GLU A 164 -15.26 -38.86 -8.30
CA GLU A 164 -16.49 -39.28 -7.64
C GLU A 164 -17.71 -39.24 -8.57
N ASN A 165 -17.83 -38.18 -9.38
CA ASN A 165 -18.90 -38.07 -10.38
C ASN A 165 -18.83 -39.21 -11.42
N VAL A 166 -17.65 -39.60 -11.86
CA VAL A 166 -17.45 -40.72 -12.79
C VAL A 166 -17.94 -42.02 -12.13
N LYS A 167 -17.50 -42.30 -10.91
CA LYS A 167 -17.97 -43.52 -10.14
C LYS A 167 -19.47 -43.52 -9.93
N MET A 168 -20.08 -42.36 -9.64
CA MET A 168 -21.52 -42.24 -9.52
C MET A 168 -22.26 -42.54 -10.84
N MET A 169 -21.72 -42.11 -11.96
CA MET A 169 -22.32 -42.41 -13.26
C MET A 169 -22.21 -43.91 -13.58
N GLU A 170 -21.04 -44.51 -13.34
CA GLU A 170 -20.84 -45.97 -13.53
C GLU A 170 -21.79 -46.81 -12.65
N ALA A 171 -21.94 -46.45 -11.37
CA ALA A 171 -22.84 -47.10 -10.45
C ALA A 171 -24.32 -46.99 -10.88
N LYS A 172 -24.73 -45.86 -11.46
CA LYS A 172 -26.09 -45.70 -12.03
C LYS A 172 -26.32 -46.56 -13.26
N GLU A 173 -25.33 -46.73 -14.12
CA GLU A 173 -25.42 -47.59 -15.30
C GLU A 173 -25.46 -49.06 -14.94
N THR A 174 -24.66 -49.49 -13.94
CA THR A 174 -24.60 -50.89 -13.47
C THR A 174 -25.72 -51.26 -12.49
N LYS A 175 -26.48 -50.24 -11.97
CA LYS A 175 -27.48 -50.39 -10.89
C LYS A 175 -26.90 -50.94 -9.58
N GLU A 176 -25.62 -50.73 -9.35
CA GLU A 176 -24.98 -51.09 -8.08
C GLU A 176 -25.16 -49.99 -7.03
N PRO A 177 -25.26 -50.36 -5.72
CA PRO A 177 -25.33 -49.34 -4.67
C PRO A 177 -24.02 -48.55 -4.58
N TYR A 178 -24.13 -47.22 -4.63
CA TYR A 178 -22.99 -46.30 -4.48
C TYR A 178 -22.97 -45.74 -3.07
N GLU A 179 -21.86 -45.93 -2.34
CA GLU A 179 -21.60 -45.29 -1.05
C GLU A 179 -20.73 -44.04 -1.26
N LEU A 180 -21.24 -42.89 -0.80
CA LEU A 180 -20.46 -41.64 -0.79
C LEU A 180 -19.21 -41.80 0.07
N VAL A 181 -18.06 -41.42 -0.45
CA VAL A 181 -16.82 -41.31 0.31
C VAL A 181 -16.91 -40.04 1.17
N THR A 182 -17.14 -40.22 2.48
CA THR A 182 -17.20 -39.10 3.46
C THR A 182 -15.83 -38.54 3.80
#